data_3c953fc9088e5d4f1ccdfc77a8756d8c
#
_entry.id   3c953fc9088e5d4f1ccdfc77a8756d8c
#
_cell.length_a   1.000
_cell.length_b   1.000
_cell.length_c   1.000
_cell.angle_alpha   90.00
_cell.angle_beta   90.00
_cell.angle_gamma   90.00
#
_symmetry.space_group_name_H-M   'P 1'
#
loop_
_entity.id
_entity.type
_entity.pdbx_description
1 polymer ?
#
loop_
_entity_poly.entity_id
_entity_poly.type
_entity_poly.pdbx_seq_one_letter_code
_entity_poly.pdbx_strand_id
1 'polypeptide(L)'
;MKLSKALVLVALLALSGCQSSGDQAASPTPAQVESEVPEEESTPQEEAEEENTSEPEPAGPQECKQATQTRIEDSIDTQTAAFGAGEFERAYAIASPSFQDSVTLEGFIEIISGSYGPLIESSELAYRDCMVDSSEAIAVIDVRFIESGNSIYALRYLMVKVEDVWRVDGASNLQVVGEGT
;
A
#
# COMPACT_ATOMS: atom_id res chain seq x y z
N MET A 1 -39.72 33.30 -3.62
CA MET A 1 -40.65 33.37 -2.45
C MET A 1 -40.47 32.13 -1.60
N LYS A 2 -40.30 32.38 -0.29
CA LYS A 2 -40.32 31.50 0.89
C LYS A 2 -39.03 30.70 1.21
N LEU A 3 -38.27 31.34 2.10
CA LEU A 3 -37.31 30.73 3.03
C LEU A 3 -38.04 29.71 3.93
N SER A 4 -37.43 28.61 4.20
CA SER A 4 -37.69 27.87 5.44
C SER A 4 -36.33 27.52 6.09
N LYS A 5 -36.10 28.28 7.15
CA LYS A 5 -35.06 27.98 8.15
C LYS A 5 -35.58 26.82 9.01
N ALA A 6 -34.86 25.74 9.06
CA ALA A 6 -34.98 24.74 10.13
C ALA A 6 -33.70 24.70 10.95
N LEU A 7 -33.86 25.16 12.16
CA LEU A 7 -32.93 25.20 13.27
C LEU A 7 -33.04 23.87 14.02
N VAL A 8 -32.02 23.10 14.18
CA VAL A 8 -31.97 21.97 15.12
C VAL A 8 -30.57 21.93 15.76
N LEU A 9 -30.52 22.42 16.88
CA LEU A 9 -30.24 21.99 18.26
C LEU A 9 -29.01 21.07 18.43
N VAL A 10 -28.06 21.68 19.09
CA VAL A 10 -26.87 21.09 19.72
C VAL A 10 -27.25 20.10 20.81
N ALA A 11 -26.69 18.92 20.80
CA ALA A 11 -26.59 18.06 21.99
C ALA A 11 -25.15 17.72 22.24
N LEU A 12 -24.56 18.41 23.23
CA LEU A 12 -23.31 18.01 23.89
C LEU A 12 -23.60 16.76 24.74
N LEU A 13 -22.81 15.73 24.57
CA LEU A 13 -22.63 14.66 25.56
C LEU A 13 -21.15 14.50 25.84
N ALA A 14 -20.76 15.06 26.98
CA ALA A 14 -19.50 14.77 27.65
C ALA A 14 -19.66 13.49 28.49
N LEU A 15 -18.74 12.58 28.38
CA LEU A 15 -18.46 11.49 29.34
C LEU A 15 -16.97 11.24 29.32
N SER A 16 -16.31 11.80 30.26
CA SER A 16 -15.54 11.32 31.42
C SER A 16 -15.00 9.89 31.32
N GLY A 17 -13.69 9.74 31.19
CA GLY A 17 -12.76 9.29 32.20
C GLY A 17 -12.70 7.78 32.37
N CYS A 18 -11.50 7.23 32.17
CA CYS A 18 -10.88 6.30 33.09
C CYS A 18 -9.38 6.22 32.80
N GLN A 19 -8.63 6.79 33.71
CA GLN A 19 -7.22 6.48 33.96
C GLN A 19 -7.17 5.10 34.63
N SER A 20 -6.26 4.26 34.19
CA SER A 20 -5.78 3.14 35.01
C SER A 20 -4.27 3.12 34.97
N SER A 21 -3.72 3.56 36.09
CA SER A 21 -2.32 3.40 36.50
C SER A 21 -2.12 2.00 37.08
N GLY A 22 -0.92 1.51 36.98
CA GLY A 22 -0.40 0.37 37.75
C GLY A 22 0.25 -0.65 36.82
N ASP A 23 1.40 -1.21 37.04
CA ASP A 23 2.30 -1.23 38.16
C ASP A 23 3.64 -1.76 37.67
N GLN A 24 4.70 -1.34 38.29
CA GLN A 24 6.07 -1.85 38.17
C GLN A 24 6.17 -3.22 38.78
N ALA A 25 6.89 -4.15 38.17
CA ALA A 25 7.64 -5.18 38.87
C ALA A 25 8.73 -5.79 37.96
N ALA A 26 9.95 -5.44 38.24
CA ALA A 26 11.02 -6.28 38.74
C ALA A 26 11.64 -7.28 37.73
N SER A 27 12.86 -6.92 37.31
CA SER A 27 13.92 -7.84 36.88
C SER A 27 14.28 -8.86 37.93
N PRO A 28 14.69 -10.06 37.56
CA PRO A 28 15.74 -10.74 38.27
C PRO A 28 17.02 -10.90 37.43
N THR A 29 18.09 -10.49 38.05
CA THR A 29 19.51 -10.63 37.72
C THR A 29 19.96 -12.11 37.71
N PRO A 30 21.05 -12.43 37.01
CA PRO A 30 21.43 -13.77 36.59
C PRO A 30 22.17 -14.54 37.70
N ALA A 31 21.95 -15.84 37.72
CA ALA A 31 22.81 -16.74 38.46
C ALA A 31 23.86 -17.34 37.51
N GLN A 32 25.11 -17.00 37.79
CA GLN A 32 26.29 -17.72 37.31
C GLN A 32 26.30 -19.11 37.96
N VAL A 33 26.50 -20.12 37.12
CA VAL A 33 27.02 -21.41 37.58
C VAL A 33 28.23 -21.74 36.75
N GLU A 34 29.36 -21.62 37.42
CA GLU A 34 30.67 -22.11 37.06
C GLU A 34 30.71 -23.59 37.42
N SER A 35 31.20 -24.42 36.53
CA SER A 35 31.89 -25.73 36.78
C SER A 35 31.89 -26.54 35.49
N GLU A 36 32.93 -26.82 35.07
CA GLU A 36 34.01 -27.79 35.05
C GLU A 36 34.16 -28.46 33.69
N VAL A 37 35.34 -28.30 33.15
CA VAL A 37 35.92 -29.01 32.01
C VAL A 37 36.26 -30.45 32.47
N PRO A 38 36.02 -31.44 31.63
CA PRO A 38 36.96 -32.53 31.45
C PRO A 38 37.51 -32.53 30.01
N GLU A 39 38.77 -32.60 29.97
CA GLU A 39 39.68 -32.81 28.85
C GLU A 39 39.57 -34.24 28.29
N GLU A 40 39.89 -34.33 27.00
CA GLU A 40 40.32 -35.52 26.24
C GLU A 40 39.24 -36.45 25.65
N GLU A 41 39.08 -36.47 24.33
CA GLU A 41 39.71 -37.52 23.49
C GLU A 41 39.55 -37.19 22.00
N SER A 42 40.70 -37.09 21.31
CA SER A 42 40.82 -36.88 19.89
C SER A 42 40.35 -38.11 19.11
N THR A 43 39.36 -37.94 18.23
CA THR A 43 39.08 -38.90 17.17
C THR A 43 39.05 -38.19 15.82
N PRO A 44 39.53 -38.77 14.73
CA PRO A 44 39.83 -38.07 13.46
C PRO A 44 38.55 -37.57 12.78
N GLN A 45 38.60 -36.33 12.32
CA GLN A 45 37.64 -35.74 11.42
C GLN A 45 37.59 -36.51 10.11
N GLU A 46 36.50 -37.17 9.87
CA GLU A 46 36.03 -37.51 8.55
C GLU A 46 35.47 -36.20 7.95
N GLU A 47 36.17 -35.65 6.97
CA GLU A 47 35.77 -34.52 6.16
C GLU A 47 34.48 -34.88 5.42
N ALA A 48 33.35 -34.59 6.03
CA ALA A 48 32.09 -34.49 5.28
C ALA A 48 32.18 -33.20 4.48
N GLU A 49 32.36 -33.31 3.18
CA GLU A 49 32.09 -32.26 2.22
C GLU A 49 30.62 -31.84 2.42
N GLU A 50 30.41 -30.77 3.19
CA GLU A 50 29.16 -30.07 3.19
C GLU A 50 28.97 -29.44 1.79
N GLU A 51 28.27 -30.16 0.96
CA GLU A 51 27.72 -29.63 -0.29
C GLU A 51 26.82 -28.43 0.09
N ASN A 52 27.42 -27.25 0.06
CA ASN A 52 26.78 -25.97 0.29
C ASN A 52 25.77 -25.74 -0.86
N THR A 53 24.64 -26.40 -0.78
CA THR A 53 23.48 -26.10 -1.60
C THR A 53 22.91 -24.78 -1.09
N SER A 54 23.50 -23.67 -1.52
CA SER A 54 22.91 -22.35 -1.37
C SER A 54 21.60 -22.36 -2.16
N GLU A 55 20.49 -22.59 -1.47
CA GLU A 55 19.17 -22.30 -1.98
C GLU A 55 19.18 -20.82 -2.42
N PRO A 56 18.86 -20.51 -3.69
CA PRO A 56 18.92 -19.14 -4.17
C PRO A 56 17.97 -18.30 -3.31
N GLU A 57 18.50 -17.30 -2.62
CA GLU A 57 17.69 -16.32 -1.94
C GLU A 57 16.65 -15.76 -2.93
N PRO A 58 15.36 -15.64 -2.52
CA PRO A 58 14.33 -15.10 -3.40
C PRO A 58 14.79 -13.73 -3.89
N ALA A 59 14.91 -13.58 -5.19
CA ALA A 59 15.27 -12.29 -5.80
C ALA A 59 14.28 -11.23 -5.32
N GLY A 60 14.82 -10.14 -4.75
CA GLY A 60 14.01 -9.00 -4.29
C GLY A 60 13.23 -8.33 -5.45
N PRO A 61 12.41 -7.32 -5.14
CA PRO A 61 11.70 -6.55 -6.16
C PRO A 61 12.69 -6.01 -7.21
N GLN A 62 12.28 -6.03 -8.47
CA GLN A 62 13.06 -5.57 -9.61
C GLN A 62 12.38 -4.37 -10.27
N GLU A 63 13.16 -3.54 -10.94
CA GLU A 63 12.60 -2.47 -11.78
C GLU A 63 11.75 -3.07 -12.90
N CYS A 64 10.60 -2.44 -13.19
CA CYS A 64 9.70 -2.91 -14.25
C CYS A 64 10.40 -2.83 -15.61
N LYS A 65 10.25 -3.88 -16.42
CA LYS A 65 10.56 -3.79 -17.84
C LYS A 65 9.61 -2.78 -18.48
N GLN A 66 10.08 -2.02 -19.46
CA GLN A 66 9.28 -0.99 -20.13
C GLN A 66 7.90 -1.50 -20.60
N ALA A 67 7.84 -2.68 -21.20
CA ALA A 67 6.58 -3.28 -21.65
C ALA A 67 5.60 -3.58 -20.50
N THR A 68 6.10 -3.94 -19.32
CA THR A 68 5.30 -4.14 -18.12
C THR A 68 4.79 -2.81 -17.59
N GLN A 69 5.68 -1.82 -17.48
CA GLN A 69 5.34 -0.49 -17.03
C GLN A 69 4.26 0.15 -17.91
N THR A 70 4.40 0.12 -19.24
CA THR A 70 3.39 0.65 -20.17
C THR A 70 2.01 0.02 -19.95
N ARG A 71 1.93 -1.31 -19.73
CA ARG A 71 0.64 -1.97 -19.48
C ARG A 71 0.02 -1.57 -18.14
N ILE A 72 0.83 -1.30 -17.15
CA ILE A 72 0.39 -0.80 -15.83
C ILE A 72 -0.14 0.62 -16.00
N GLU A 73 0.61 1.50 -16.68
CA GLU A 73 0.21 2.87 -17.00
C GLU A 73 -1.12 2.90 -17.75
N ASP A 74 -1.28 2.10 -18.79
CA ASP A 74 -2.52 1.99 -19.58
C ASP A 74 -3.74 1.64 -18.70
N SER A 75 -3.57 0.74 -17.71
CA SER A 75 -4.63 0.37 -16.78
C SER A 75 -5.01 1.53 -15.87
N ILE A 76 -4.02 2.24 -15.32
CA ILE A 76 -4.23 3.39 -14.43
C ILE A 76 -4.87 4.54 -15.20
N ASP A 77 -4.37 4.84 -16.41
CA ASP A 77 -4.93 5.89 -17.27
C ASP A 77 -6.39 5.60 -17.63
N THR A 78 -6.70 4.35 -17.95
CA THR A 78 -8.08 3.92 -18.24
C THR A 78 -8.99 4.12 -17.03
N GLN A 79 -8.52 3.79 -15.82
CA GLN A 79 -9.27 3.99 -14.59
C GLN A 79 -9.47 5.48 -14.29
N THR A 80 -8.40 6.27 -14.40
CA THR A 80 -8.45 7.72 -14.12
C THR A 80 -9.34 8.45 -15.13
N ALA A 81 -9.27 8.08 -16.41
CA ALA A 81 -10.18 8.62 -17.44
C ALA A 81 -11.65 8.31 -17.12
N ALA A 82 -11.94 7.12 -16.59
CA ALA A 82 -13.29 6.77 -16.15
C ALA A 82 -13.74 7.60 -14.93
N PHE A 83 -12.83 7.92 -14.00
CA PHE A 83 -13.13 8.86 -12.90
C PHE A 83 -13.50 10.23 -13.42
N GLY A 84 -12.68 10.81 -14.30
CA GLY A 84 -12.95 12.13 -14.89
C GLY A 84 -14.25 12.20 -15.70
N ALA A 85 -14.70 11.06 -16.25
CA ALA A 85 -15.99 10.95 -16.94
C ALA A 85 -17.18 10.68 -16.01
N GLY A 86 -16.95 10.45 -14.71
CA GLY A 86 -17.99 10.03 -13.75
C GLY A 86 -18.47 8.59 -13.95
N GLU A 87 -17.72 7.77 -14.69
CA GLU A 87 -18.05 6.37 -15.02
C GLU A 87 -17.49 5.42 -13.95
N PHE A 88 -17.96 5.56 -12.71
CA PHE A 88 -17.39 4.83 -11.56
C PHE A 88 -17.52 3.32 -11.67
N GLU A 89 -18.59 2.79 -12.28
CA GLU A 89 -18.73 1.35 -12.54
C GLU A 89 -17.61 0.86 -13.46
N ARG A 90 -17.25 1.64 -14.48
CA ARG A 90 -16.15 1.31 -15.39
C ARG A 90 -14.80 1.37 -14.70
N ALA A 91 -14.58 2.40 -13.88
CA ALA A 91 -13.37 2.51 -13.07
C ALA A 91 -13.23 1.34 -12.08
N TYR A 92 -14.33 0.96 -11.44
CA TYR A 92 -14.38 -0.18 -10.52
C TYR A 92 -14.08 -1.52 -11.20
N ALA A 93 -14.53 -1.70 -12.44
CA ALA A 93 -14.24 -2.91 -13.23
C ALA A 93 -12.75 -3.10 -13.56
N ILE A 94 -11.92 -2.04 -13.43
CA ILE A 94 -10.46 -2.11 -13.61
C ILE A 94 -9.76 -2.58 -12.32
N ALA A 95 -10.41 -2.47 -11.17
CA ALA A 95 -9.88 -2.99 -9.94
C ALA A 95 -9.75 -4.53 -9.97
N SER A 96 -8.86 -5.06 -9.15
CA SER A 96 -8.64 -6.50 -9.03
C SER A 96 -9.86 -7.22 -8.45
N PRO A 97 -10.02 -8.52 -8.69
CA PRO A 97 -11.06 -9.31 -8.02
C PRO A 97 -10.95 -9.26 -6.50
N SER A 98 -9.74 -9.33 -5.93
CA SER A 98 -9.50 -9.23 -4.49
C SER A 98 -9.96 -7.92 -3.90
N PHE A 99 -9.73 -6.82 -4.61
CA PHE A 99 -10.25 -5.50 -4.22
C PHE A 99 -11.78 -5.46 -4.27
N GLN A 100 -12.39 -5.96 -5.35
CA GLN A 100 -13.84 -5.97 -5.53
C GLN A 100 -14.57 -6.88 -4.53
N ASP A 101 -13.93 -7.95 -4.07
CA ASP A 101 -14.44 -8.83 -3.01
C ASP A 101 -14.45 -8.13 -1.64
N SER A 102 -13.55 -7.17 -1.44
CA SER A 102 -13.36 -6.46 -0.17
C SER A 102 -14.10 -5.12 -0.10
N VAL A 103 -14.31 -4.47 -1.24
CA VAL A 103 -14.88 -3.12 -1.35
C VAL A 103 -16.02 -3.15 -2.36
N THR A 104 -17.22 -2.81 -1.93
CA THR A 104 -18.37 -2.71 -2.84
C THR A 104 -18.25 -1.50 -3.76
N LEU A 105 -18.98 -1.48 -4.88
CA LEU A 105 -19.03 -0.32 -5.79
C LEU A 105 -19.42 0.96 -5.06
N GLU A 106 -20.41 0.91 -4.16
CA GLU A 106 -20.83 2.07 -3.36
C GLU A 106 -19.70 2.58 -2.46
N GLY A 107 -19.04 1.67 -1.73
CA GLY A 107 -17.87 2.02 -0.90
C GLY A 107 -16.70 2.56 -1.73
N PHE A 108 -16.47 2.02 -2.93
CA PHE A 108 -15.48 2.54 -3.85
C PHE A 108 -15.79 3.98 -4.29
N ILE A 109 -17.05 4.29 -4.64
CA ILE A 109 -17.47 5.65 -5.00
C ILE A 109 -17.25 6.62 -3.83
N GLU A 110 -17.60 6.21 -2.61
CA GLU A 110 -17.37 7.02 -1.41
C GLU A 110 -15.89 7.30 -1.16
N ILE A 111 -15.03 6.27 -1.29
CA ILE A 111 -13.57 6.40 -1.14
C ILE A 111 -13.02 7.37 -2.19
N ILE A 112 -13.34 7.16 -3.46
CA ILE A 112 -12.82 8.00 -4.55
C ILE A 112 -13.30 9.44 -4.42
N SER A 113 -14.58 9.66 -4.18
CA SER A 113 -15.14 11.01 -4.05
C SER A 113 -14.64 11.74 -2.79
N GLY A 114 -14.44 11.02 -1.69
CA GLY A 114 -14.01 11.61 -0.41
C GLY A 114 -12.51 11.80 -0.26
N SER A 115 -11.70 10.88 -0.80
CA SER A 115 -10.26 10.84 -0.54
C SER A 115 -9.39 11.10 -1.76
N TYR A 116 -9.92 10.94 -2.97
CA TYR A 116 -9.17 11.06 -4.23
C TYR A 116 -9.75 12.11 -5.18
N GLY A 117 -10.53 13.08 -4.66
CA GLY A 117 -11.11 14.17 -5.45
C GLY A 117 -10.12 14.84 -6.40
N PRO A 118 -8.92 15.23 -5.95
CA PRO A 118 -7.89 15.80 -6.84
C PRO A 118 -7.48 14.90 -8.02
N LEU A 119 -7.55 13.58 -7.87
CA LEU A 119 -7.27 12.63 -8.96
C LEU A 119 -8.37 12.64 -10.03
N ILE A 120 -9.63 12.84 -9.63
CA ILE A 120 -10.78 12.95 -10.56
C ILE A 120 -10.62 14.19 -11.46
N GLU A 121 -10.06 15.27 -10.92
CA GLU A 121 -9.86 16.55 -11.60
C GLU A 121 -8.53 16.63 -12.37
N SER A 122 -7.68 15.60 -12.24
CA SER A 122 -6.39 15.57 -12.92
C SER A 122 -6.55 15.29 -14.42
N SER A 123 -5.71 15.93 -15.22
CA SER A 123 -5.70 15.76 -16.69
C SER A 123 -4.56 14.88 -17.18
N GLU A 124 -3.48 14.76 -16.43
CA GLU A 124 -2.26 14.06 -16.82
C GLU A 124 -1.54 13.47 -15.62
N LEU A 125 -1.14 12.21 -15.75
CA LEU A 125 -0.38 11.50 -14.74
C LEU A 125 1.09 11.39 -15.17
N ALA A 126 2.01 11.62 -14.23
CA ALA A 126 3.44 11.40 -14.40
C ALA A 126 3.87 10.18 -13.59
N TYR A 127 4.23 9.12 -14.30
CA TYR A 127 4.67 7.86 -13.71
C TYR A 127 6.14 7.90 -13.31
N ARG A 128 6.46 7.25 -12.19
CA ARG A 128 7.80 7.18 -11.60
C ARG A 128 8.07 5.73 -11.21
N ASP A 129 9.09 5.51 -10.50
CA ASP A 129 9.60 4.28 -9.89
C ASP A 129 8.62 3.08 -9.92
N CYS A 130 8.71 2.27 -10.97
CA CYS A 130 7.93 1.05 -11.12
C CYS A 130 8.78 -0.14 -10.68
N MET A 131 8.28 -0.89 -9.69
CA MET A 131 8.93 -2.10 -9.18
C MET A 131 7.98 -3.28 -9.29
N VAL A 132 8.50 -4.43 -9.68
CA VAL A 132 7.74 -5.68 -9.80
C VAL A 132 8.39 -6.75 -8.94
N ASP A 133 7.60 -7.63 -8.37
CA ASP A 133 8.07 -8.77 -7.59
C ASP A 133 8.75 -9.83 -8.47
N SER A 134 9.43 -10.79 -7.84
CA SER A 134 10.14 -11.87 -8.55
C SER A 134 9.24 -12.77 -9.38
N SER A 135 7.94 -12.83 -9.09
CA SER A 135 6.95 -13.59 -9.86
C SER A 135 6.41 -12.84 -11.09
N GLU A 136 6.74 -11.55 -11.22
CA GLU A 136 6.17 -10.62 -12.20
C GLU A 136 4.62 -10.56 -12.16
N ALA A 137 4.04 -10.77 -10.98
CA ALA A 137 2.58 -10.79 -10.77
C ALA A 137 2.08 -9.62 -9.91
N ILE A 138 2.95 -9.02 -9.10
CA ILE A 138 2.64 -7.88 -8.23
C ILE A 138 3.60 -6.74 -8.58
N ALA A 139 3.06 -5.54 -8.72
CA ALA A 139 3.88 -4.36 -8.97
C ALA A 139 3.41 -3.17 -8.12
N VAL A 140 4.34 -2.26 -7.85
CA VAL A 140 4.04 -0.94 -7.31
C VAL A 140 4.57 0.11 -8.26
N ILE A 141 3.83 1.21 -8.41
CA ILE A 141 4.25 2.34 -9.25
C ILE A 141 3.87 3.66 -8.57
N ASP A 142 4.80 4.58 -8.56
CA ASP A 142 4.59 5.93 -8.03
C ASP A 142 4.03 6.83 -9.13
N VAL A 143 3.00 7.59 -8.78
CA VAL A 143 2.33 8.52 -9.69
C VAL A 143 2.32 9.91 -9.09
N ARG A 144 2.57 10.91 -9.93
CA ARG A 144 2.39 12.33 -9.60
C ARG A 144 1.46 12.98 -10.61
N PHE A 145 0.72 13.96 -10.16
CA PHE A 145 -0.13 14.77 -11.02
C PHE A 145 -0.34 16.16 -10.42
N ILE A 146 -0.77 17.08 -11.25
CA ILE A 146 -1.12 18.45 -10.85
C ILE A 146 -2.64 18.58 -10.95
N GLU A 147 -3.25 19.01 -9.89
CA GLU A 147 -4.67 19.35 -9.86
C GLU A 147 -4.87 20.81 -10.32
N SER A 148 -6.10 21.17 -10.63
CA SER A 148 -6.48 22.51 -11.12
C SER A 148 -6.09 23.68 -10.20
N GLY A 149 -5.85 23.43 -8.91
CA GLY A 149 -5.36 24.38 -7.91
C GLY A 149 -3.85 24.54 -7.87
N ASN A 150 -3.11 23.91 -8.80
CA ASN A 150 -1.65 23.95 -8.90
C ASN A 150 -0.89 23.16 -7.82
N SER A 151 -1.59 22.41 -6.96
CA SER A 151 -0.95 21.48 -6.02
C SER A 151 -0.44 20.24 -6.75
N ILE A 152 0.79 19.82 -6.42
CA ILE A 152 1.35 18.55 -6.92
C ILE A 152 1.01 17.47 -5.92
N TYR A 153 0.30 16.46 -6.37
CA TYR A 153 -0.05 15.27 -5.59
C TYR A 153 0.83 14.09 -5.98
N ALA A 154 1.04 13.21 -5.02
CA ALA A 154 1.66 11.90 -5.23
C ALA A 154 0.84 10.81 -4.56
N LEU A 155 0.83 9.64 -5.19
CA LEU A 155 0.30 8.39 -4.62
C LEU A 155 1.06 7.22 -5.21
N ARG A 156 0.96 6.07 -4.54
CA ARG A 156 1.51 4.80 -4.99
C ARG A 156 0.38 3.83 -5.29
N TYR A 157 0.36 3.28 -6.48
CA TYR A 157 -0.53 2.19 -6.83
C TYR A 157 0.09 0.84 -6.50
N LEU A 158 -0.75 -0.08 -6.01
CA LEU A 158 -0.50 -1.51 -5.96
C LEU A 158 -1.25 -2.15 -7.13
N MET A 159 -0.51 -2.89 -7.94
CA MET A 159 -1.03 -3.54 -9.15
C MET A 159 -0.85 -5.05 -9.03
N VAL A 160 -1.84 -5.80 -9.48
CA VAL A 160 -1.74 -7.26 -9.60
C VAL A 160 -2.07 -7.69 -11.02
N LYS A 161 -1.39 -8.73 -11.49
CA LYS A 161 -1.63 -9.29 -12.80
C LYS A 161 -2.60 -10.47 -12.70
N VAL A 162 -3.77 -10.33 -13.33
CA VAL A 162 -4.82 -11.35 -13.38
C VAL A 162 -5.08 -11.69 -14.84
N GLU A 163 -4.90 -12.94 -15.22
CA GLU A 163 -5.09 -13.43 -16.60
C GLU A 163 -4.34 -12.55 -17.63
N ASP A 164 -3.06 -12.24 -17.33
CA ASP A 164 -2.18 -11.37 -18.12
C ASP A 164 -2.61 -9.89 -18.26
N VAL A 165 -3.61 -9.45 -17.50
CA VAL A 165 -4.06 -8.06 -17.42
C VAL A 165 -3.66 -7.48 -16.08
N TRP A 166 -3.03 -6.30 -16.08
CA TRP A 166 -2.76 -5.56 -14.86
C TRP A 166 -4.02 -4.91 -14.31
N ARG A 167 -4.28 -5.11 -13.03
CA ARG A 167 -5.45 -4.62 -12.30
C ARG A 167 -5.01 -3.78 -11.11
N VAL A 168 -5.77 -2.76 -10.80
CA VAL A 168 -5.54 -1.95 -9.58
C VAL A 168 -6.03 -2.73 -8.36
N ASP A 169 -5.11 -3.05 -7.44
CA ASP A 169 -5.43 -3.75 -6.19
C ASP A 169 -5.52 -2.79 -4.99
N GLY A 170 -5.03 -1.58 -5.17
CA GLY A 170 -5.13 -0.52 -4.18
C GLY A 170 -4.28 0.69 -4.54
N ALA A 171 -4.41 1.72 -3.72
CA ALA A 171 -3.56 2.90 -3.79
C ALA A 171 -3.29 3.46 -2.39
N SER A 172 -2.13 4.10 -2.20
CA SER A 172 -1.83 4.86 -0.98
C SER A 172 -2.70 6.12 -0.90
N ASN A 173 -2.82 6.69 0.29
CA ASN A 173 -3.44 8.01 0.44
C ASN A 173 -2.71 9.06 -0.41
N LEU A 174 -3.47 10.02 -0.94
CA LEU A 174 -2.92 11.18 -1.63
C LEU A 174 -2.06 12.02 -0.69
N GLN A 175 -0.93 12.47 -1.19
CA GLN A 175 -0.01 13.37 -0.49
C GLN A 175 0.26 14.60 -1.35
N VAL A 176 0.17 15.79 -0.76
CA VAL A 176 0.66 17.02 -1.41
C VAL A 176 2.18 17.03 -1.27
N VAL A 177 2.88 17.05 -2.39
CA VAL A 177 4.36 16.98 -2.45
C VAL A 177 5.01 18.23 -3.00
N GLY A 178 4.23 19.24 -3.40
CA GLY A 178 4.71 20.50 -3.91
C GLY A 178 3.63 21.37 -4.51
N GLU A 179 4.08 22.46 -5.12
CA GLU A 179 3.24 23.36 -5.92
C GLU A 179 3.84 23.45 -7.33
N GLY A 180 2.98 23.41 -8.35
CA GLY A 180 3.37 23.64 -9.73
C GLY A 180 3.72 25.12 -9.94
N THR A 181 4.59 25.42 -10.88
CA THR A 181 5.03 26.79 -11.26
C THR A 181 4.44 27.19 -12.60
#